data_10ab7f18e4983a1203eb4478bbd3bede
#
_entry.id   10ab7f18e4983a1203eb4478bbd3bede
#
_cell.length_a   1.000
_cell.length_b   1.000
_cell.length_c   1.000
_cell.angle_alpha   90.00
_cell.angle_beta   90.00
_cell.angle_gamma   90.00
#
_symmetry.space_group_name_H-M   'P 1'
#
loop_
_entity.id
_entity.type
_entity.pdbx_description
1 polymer ?
#
loop_
_entity_poly.entity_id
_entity_poly.type
_entity_poly.pdbx_seq_one_letter_code
_entity_poly.pdbx_strand_id
1 'polypeptide(L)'
;MGDNRTLIITDLHGCCDECRQLLDKMGFREEEDLLINLGDTIDRGPAIYETFEYLHGLKERMGDRCVLIRGNHEQMMLDAAAYGGRDRDLWYYNSGEKTVFSFIHNKHKYQEYLAWYEEMPYYYVTDRFSCVHASLSDPDPARNEIETLIWGRDTHYEGKLVMTGHTPYRVPIYFHGDHYGRIQEDVWTVLPETGMIALDTGCVYGNRLTGMIIREDGTFMVTSVPSGVSK
;
A
#
# COMPACT_ATOMS: atom_id res chain seq x y z
N MET A 1 -2.51 -20.48 -21.46
CA MET A 1 -2.47 -19.02 -21.36
C MET A 1 -2.44 -18.72 -19.88
N GLY A 2 -1.41 -18.07 -19.38
CA GLY A 2 -1.36 -17.70 -17.96
C GLY A 2 -2.50 -16.76 -17.63
N ASP A 3 -3.14 -16.97 -16.51
CA ASP A 3 -4.22 -16.10 -16.01
C ASP A 3 -3.54 -14.92 -15.31
N ASN A 4 -3.22 -13.86 -16.09
CA ASN A 4 -2.56 -12.68 -15.54
C ASN A 4 -3.45 -12.04 -14.48
N ARG A 5 -2.94 -11.96 -13.25
CA ARG A 5 -3.68 -11.40 -12.12
C ARG A 5 -3.00 -10.11 -11.64
N THR A 6 -3.77 -9.23 -11.07
CA THR A 6 -3.25 -8.10 -10.29
C THR A 6 -3.44 -8.39 -8.81
N LEU A 7 -2.37 -8.31 -8.05
CA LEU A 7 -2.37 -8.39 -6.59
C LEU A 7 -2.12 -7.01 -6.01
N ILE A 8 -2.95 -6.60 -5.06
CA ILE A 8 -2.84 -5.30 -4.39
C ILE A 8 -2.69 -5.52 -2.89
N ILE A 9 -1.67 -4.90 -2.31
CA ILE A 9 -1.39 -4.89 -0.86
C ILE A 9 -1.12 -3.46 -0.41
N THR A 10 -1.19 -3.18 0.89
CA THR A 10 -1.01 -1.81 1.40
C THR A 10 -0.56 -1.77 2.85
N ASP A 11 -0.01 -0.62 3.28
CA ASP A 11 0.25 -0.25 4.69
C ASP A 11 0.98 -1.36 5.47
N LEU A 12 2.10 -1.80 4.90
CA LEU A 12 2.91 -2.86 5.49
C LEU A 12 3.57 -2.43 6.79
N HIS A 13 4.04 -1.19 6.86
CA HIS A 13 4.67 -0.65 8.07
C HIS A 13 5.62 -1.63 8.76
N GLY A 14 6.53 -2.26 8.02
CA GLY A 14 7.46 -3.22 8.60
C GLY A 14 6.85 -4.54 9.07
N CYS A 15 5.65 -4.92 8.61
CA CYS A 15 5.04 -6.24 8.83
C CYS A 15 5.48 -7.22 7.73
N CYS A 16 6.78 -7.53 7.67
CA CYS A 16 7.40 -8.33 6.60
C CYS A 16 6.86 -9.76 6.57
N ASP A 17 6.71 -10.40 7.73
CA ASP A 17 6.24 -11.79 7.82
C ASP A 17 4.79 -11.91 7.37
N GLU A 18 3.94 -10.96 7.75
CA GLU A 18 2.55 -10.89 7.30
C GLU A 18 2.46 -10.63 5.79
N CYS A 19 3.34 -9.79 5.25
CA CYS A 19 3.43 -9.56 3.80
C CYS A 19 3.73 -10.87 3.05
N ARG A 20 4.73 -11.62 3.48
CA ARG A 20 5.08 -12.92 2.89
C ARG A 20 3.94 -13.93 3.01
N GLN A 21 3.35 -14.06 4.20
CA GLN A 21 2.21 -14.96 4.44
C GLN A 21 1.00 -14.59 3.58
N LEU A 22 0.72 -13.28 3.41
CA LEU A 22 -0.38 -12.82 2.57
C LEU A 22 -0.15 -13.14 1.10
N LEU A 23 1.04 -12.86 0.58
CA LEU A 23 1.40 -13.19 -0.80
C LEU A 23 1.36 -14.70 -1.06
N ASP A 24 1.83 -15.53 -0.12
CA ASP A 24 1.71 -16.98 -0.18
C ASP A 24 0.24 -17.42 -0.21
N LYS A 25 -0.62 -16.87 0.68
CA LYS A 25 -2.06 -17.15 0.71
C LYS A 25 -2.76 -16.75 -0.60
N MET A 26 -2.34 -15.65 -1.21
CA MET A 26 -2.83 -15.18 -2.51
C MET A 26 -2.31 -16.03 -3.69
N GLY A 27 -1.35 -16.93 -3.43
CA GLY A 27 -0.69 -17.73 -4.46
C GLY A 27 0.07 -16.87 -5.45
N PHE A 28 0.82 -15.89 -4.95
CA PHE A 28 1.58 -14.93 -5.76
C PHE A 28 2.62 -15.61 -6.67
N ARG A 29 2.72 -15.16 -7.91
CA ARG A 29 3.62 -15.70 -8.93
C ARG A 29 4.43 -14.55 -9.55
N GLU A 30 5.70 -14.41 -9.15
CA GLU A 30 6.57 -13.33 -9.61
C GLU A 30 6.68 -13.21 -11.13
N GLU A 31 6.57 -14.32 -11.85
CA GLU A 31 6.76 -14.38 -13.31
C GLU A 31 5.50 -13.96 -14.10
N GLU A 32 4.32 -13.99 -13.48
CA GLU A 32 3.04 -13.82 -14.16
C GLU A 32 2.23 -12.63 -13.63
N ASP A 33 2.20 -12.42 -12.30
CA ASP A 33 1.32 -11.46 -11.67
C ASP A 33 1.87 -10.02 -11.75
N LEU A 34 0.97 -9.04 -11.73
CA LEU A 34 1.25 -7.65 -11.40
C LEU A 34 1.04 -7.45 -9.91
N LEU A 35 2.08 -7.03 -9.20
CA LEU A 35 2.01 -6.68 -7.78
C LEU A 35 1.97 -5.16 -7.63
N ILE A 36 0.98 -4.64 -6.91
CA ILE A 36 0.85 -3.22 -6.55
C ILE A 36 0.83 -3.10 -5.03
N ASN A 37 1.79 -2.34 -4.47
CA ASN A 37 1.73 -1.87 -3.09
C ASN A 37 1.27 -0.41 -3.09
N LEU A 38 0.27 -0.09 -2.27
CA LEU A 38 -0.33 1.25 -2.24
C LEU A 38 0.41 2.24 -1.32
N GLY A 39 1.60 1.90 -0.80
CA GLY A 39 2.41 2.77 0.03
C GLY A 39 2.48 2.33 1.50
N ASP A 40 3.13 3.17 2.30
CA ASP A 40 3.36 2.98 3.73
C ASP A 40 4.05 1.65 4.07
N THR A 41 5.22 1.45 3.48
CA THR A 41 6.05 0.25 3.69
C THR A 41 6.94 0.35 4.93
N ILE A 42 7.30 1.58 5.32
CA ILE A 42 8.22 1.93 6.41
C ILE A 42 7.51 2.38 7.68
N ASP A 43 8.27 2.65 8.71
CA ASP A 43 7.87 3.14 10.03
C ASP A 43 7.03 2.15 10.86
N ARG A 44 6.87 2.44 12.14
CA ARG A 44 5.98 1.78 13.11
C ARG A 44 6.33 0.34 13.48
N GLY A 45 6.45 -0.55 12.51
CA GLY A 45 6.49 -2.00 12.73
C GLY A 45 7.85 -2.56 13.10
N PRO A 46 7.93 -3.89 13.28
CA PRO A 46 9.12 -4.52 13.82
C PRO A 46 10.22 -4.84 12.80
N ALA A 47 9.88 -5.03 11.52
CA ALA A 47 10.79 -5.56 10.49
C ALA A 47 10.85 -4.64 9.26
N ILE A 48 11.21 -3.36 9.49
CA ILE A 48 11.15 -2.30 8.45
C ILE A 48 12.20 -2.54 7.37
N TYR A 49 13.44 -2.83 7.75
CA TYR A 49 14.52 -3.09 6.79
C TYR A 49 14.24 -4.36 5.98
N GLU A 50 13.77 -5.41 6.64
CA GLU A 50 13.42 -6.68 6.00
C GLU A 50 12.25 -6.51 5.01
N THR A 51 11.28 -5.62 5.32
CA THR A 51 10.20 -5.26 4.39
C THR A 51 10.76 -4.51 3.18
N PHE A 52 11.63 -3.52 3.41
CA PHE A 52 12.32 -2.80 2.34
C PHE A 52 13.12 -3.77 1.46
N GLU A 53 13.99 -4.60 2.04
CA GLU A 53 14.84 -5.55 1.31
C GLU A 53 14.00 -6.52 0.46
N TYR A 54 12.88 -6.99 1.02
CA TYR A 54 11.96 -7.88 0.31
C TYR A 54 11.31 -7.20 -0.90
N LEU A 55 10.73 -6.00 -0.71
CA LEU A 55 10.08 -5.25 -1.79
C LEU A 55 11.08 -4.74 -2.84
N HIS A 56 12.24 -4.28 -2.40
CA HIS A 56 13.33 -3.87 -3.29
C HIS A 56 13.76 -5.04 -4.18
N GLY A 57 14.00 -6.21 -3.60
CA GLY A 57 14.33 -7.40 -4.36
C GLY A 57 13.21 -7.86 -5.32
N LEU A 58 11.94 -7.73 -4.93
CA LEU A 58 10.81 -7.99 -5.85
C LEU A 58 10.81 -7.01 -7.01
N LYS A 59 11.02 -5.72 -6.74
CA LYS A 59 11.09 -4.68 -7.79
C LYS A 59 12.23 -4.95 -8.79
N GLU A 60 13.39 -5.35 -8.31
CA GLU A 60 14.53 -5.69 -9.18
C GLU A 60 14.23 -6.89 -10.09
N ARG A 61 13.57 -7.94 -9.57
CA ARG A 61 13.25 -9.13 -10.35
C ARG A 61 12.07 -8.97 -11.28
N MET A 62 11.04 -8.25 -10.86
CA MET A 62 9.77 -8.11 -11.59
C MET A 62 9.72 -6.90 -12.53
N GLY A 63 10.59 -5.89 -12.32
CA GLY A 63 10.61 -4.66 -13.10
C GLY A 63 9.27 -3.92 -13.03
N ASP A 64 8.67 -3.63 -14.19
CA ASP A 64 7.41 -2.88 -14.28
C ASP A 64 6.19 -3.63 -13.73
N ARG A 65 6.30 -4.93 -13.50
CA ARG A 65 5.24 -5.74 -12.87
C ARG A 65 5.22 -5.66 -11.33
N CYS A 66 6.14 -4.91 -10.73
CA CYS A 66 6.09 -4.54 -9.31
C CYS A 66 5.97 -3.02 -9.21
N VAL A 67 4.80 -2.54 -8.84
CA VAL A 67 4.50 -1.13 -8.66
C VAL A 67 4.42 -0.82 -7.17
N LEU A 68 5.27 0.10 -6.71
CA LEU A 68 5.31 0.55 -5.33
C LEU A 68 4.90 2.03 -5.32
N ILE A 69 3.67 2.31 -4.87
CA ILE A 69 3.13 3.66 -4.78
C ILE A 69 3.69 4.33 -3.52
N ARG A 70 3.98 5.61 -3.60
CA ARG A 70 4.45 6.41 -2.48
C ARG A 70 3.31 6.72 -1.52
N GLY A 71 3.44 6.32 -0.26
CA GLY A 71 2.58 6.74 0.82
C GLY A 71 3.08 8.01 1.53
N ASN A 72 2.32 8.48 2.50
CA ASN A 72 2.71 9.65 3.29
C ASN A 72 3.93 9.38 4.18
N HIS A 73 4.18 8.15 4.60
CA HIS A 73 5.35 7.80 5.39
C HIS A 73 6.64 7.86 4.57
N GLU A 74 6.65 7.38 3.34
CA GLU A 74 7.76 7.56 2.41
C GLU A 74 7.99 9.05 2.12
N GLN A 75 6.93 9.84 1.91
CA GLN A 75 7.05 11.28 1.68
C GLN A 75 7.64 11.99 2.89
N MET A 76 7.17 11.71 4.11
CA MET A 76 7.73 12.31 5.34
C MET A 76 9.23 11.99 5.50
N MET A 77 9.66 10.78 5.16
CA MET A 77 11.08 10.40 5.20
C MET A 77 11.90 11.22 4.21
N LEU A 78 11.41 11.39 2.97
CA LEU A 78 12.07 12.18 1.93
C LEU A 78 12.17 13.65 2.33
N ASP A 79 11.09 14.24 2.83
CA ASP A 79 11.06 15.64 3.29
C ASP A 79 11.99 15.84 4.50
N ALA A 80 12.02 14.90 5.44
CA ALA A 80 12.94 14.91 6.56
C ALA A 80 14.41 14.87 6.12
N ALA A 81 14.73 14.10 5.09
CA ALA A 81 16.08 14.02 4.53
C ALA A 81 16.46 15.29 3.78
N ALA A 82 15.53 15.89 3.05
CA ALA A 82 15.76 17.09 2.23
C ALA A 82 15.84 18.39 3.06
N TYR A 83 14.94 18.55 4.03
CA TYR A 83 14.73 19.83 4.73
C TYR A 83 15.12 19.77 6.22
N GLY A 84 15.13 18.60 6.85
CA GLY A 84 15.44 18.48 8.28
C GLY A 84 14.43 19.20 9.18
N GLY A 85 14.87 19.69 10.36
CA GLY A 85 14.07 20.53 11.23
C GLY A 85 12.68 19.99 11.51
N ARG A 86 11.63 20.76 11.18
CA ARG A 86 10.23 20.40 11.43
C ARG A 86 9.76 19.17 10.66
N ASP A 87 10.27 18.95 9.44
CA ASP A 87 9.90 17.80 8.63
C ASP A 87 10.44 16.51 9.24
N ARG A 88 11.68 16.55 9.76
CA ARG A 88 12.22 15.44 10.55
C ARG A 88 11.45 15.22 11.83
N ASP A 89 11.06 16.28 12.54
CA ASP A 89 10.31 16.16 13.78
C ASP A 89 8.91 15.55 13.52
N LEU A 90 8.26 15.93 12.40
CA LEU A 90 7.01 15.35 11.96
C LEU A 90 7.15 13.85 11.65
N TRP A 91 8.19 13.47 10.88
CA TRP A 91 8.45 12.07 10.57
C TRP A 91 8.72 11.24 11.82
N TYR A 92 9.54 11.77 12.75
CA TYR A 92 9.84 11.08 14.02
C TYR A 92 8.60 10.96 14.92
N TYR A 93 7.74 11.97 14.96
CA TYR A 93 6.44 11.88 15.63
C TYR A 93 5.56 10.76 15.08
N ASN A 94 5.72 10.41 13.80
CA ASN A 94 5.05 9.30 13.12
C ASN A 94 5.87 8.00 13.14
N SER A 95 6.83 7.87 14.05
CA SER A 95 7.69 6.69 14.26
C SER A 95 8.80 6.49 13.23
N GLY A 96 9.24 7.53 12.55
CA GLY A 96 10.35 7.50 11.59
C GLY A 96 11.69 7.10 12.20
N GLU A 97 11.89 7.35 13.51
CA GLU A 97 13.08 6.89 14.22
C GLU A 97 13.24 5.36 14.17
N LYS A 98 12.14 4.60 14.10
CA LYS A 98 12.19 3.14 13.97
C LYS A 98 12.79 2.71 12.62
N THR A 99 12.48 3.44 11.54
CA THR A 99 13.11 3.23 10.23
C THR A 99 14.61 3.46 10.33
N VAL A 100 15.03 4.57 10.91
CA VAL A 100 16.46 4.87 11.12
C VAL A 100 17.15 3.75 11.90
N PHE A 101 16.58 3.32 13.02
CA PHE A 101 17.14 2.25 13.85
C PHE A 101 17.17 0.90 13.14
N SER A 102 16.12 0.55 12.40
CA SER A 102 16.05 -0.70 11.67
C SER A 102 17.14 -0.81 10.61
N PHE A 103 17.36 0.26 9.83
CA PHE A 103 18.44 0.30 8.83
C PHE A 103 19.81 0.23 9.49
N ILE A 104 20.08 1.00 10.56
CA ILE A 104 21.36 0.97 11.28
C ILE A 104 21.63 -0.42 11.88
N HIS A 105 20.63 -1.09 12.45
CA HIS A 105 20.76 -2.44 13.00
C HIS A 105 21.23 -3.44 11.93
N ASN A 106 20.75 -3.28 10.73
CA ASN A 106 21.12 -4.09 9.57
C ASN A 106 22.39 -3.56 8.84
N LYS A 107 23.13 -2.61 9.45
CA LYS A 107 24.37 -2.02 8.94
C LYS A 107 24.22 -1.20 7.65
N HIS A 108 23.05 -0.66 7.43
CA HIS A 108 22.70 0.24 6.35
C HIS A 108 22.24 1.60 6.87
N LYS A 109 22.12 2.56 5.97
CA LYS A 109 21.50 3.87 6.23
C LYS A 109 20.39 4.08 5.23
N TYR A 110 19.20 4.49 5.69
CA TYR A 110 18.07 4.74 4.82
C TYR A 110 18.40 5.78 3.73
N GLN A 111 19.33 6.71 4.01
CA GLN A 111 19.79 7.72 3.05
C GLN A 111 20.42 7.12 1.78
N GLU A 112 20.89 5.90 1.83
CA GLU A 112 21.48 5.20 0.67
C GLU A 112 20.41 4.83 -0.36
N TYR A 113 19.13 4.85 0.03
CA TYR A 113 18.00 4.41 -0.76
C TYR A 113 16.98 5.53 -1.07
N LEU A 114 17.27 6.79 -0.74
CA LEU A 114 16.35 7.90 -0.98
C LEU A 114 15.95 8.02 -2.46
N ALA A 115 16.90 7.88 -3.38
CA ALA A 115 16.61 7.92 -4.82
C ALA A 115 15.60 6.84 -5.24
N TRP A 116 15.66 5.65 -4.66
CA TRP A 116 14.70 4.58 -4.92
C TRP A 116 13.29 4.93 -4.42
N TYR A 117 13.17 5.56 -3.26
CA TYR A 117 11.89 6.05 -2.75
C TYR A 117 11.36 7.25 -3.55
N GLU A 118 12.26 8.11 -4.05
CA GLU A 118 11.90 9.25 -4.92
C GLU A 118 11.32 8.82 -6.28
N GLU A 119 11.68 7.64 -6.78
CA GLU A 119 11.15 7.08 -8.01
C GLU A 119 9.74 6.47 -7.86
N MET A 120 9.24 6.28 -6.63
CA MET A 120 7.91 5.74 -6.41
C MET A 120 6.83 6.70 -6.92
N PRO A 121 5.90 6.25 -7.80
CA PRO A 121 4.81 7.07 -8.28
C PRO A 121 3.77 7.33 -7.17
N TYR A 122 2.98 8.40 -7.29
CA TYR A 122 1.88 8.70 -6.38
C TYR A 122 0.59 7.96 -6.72
N TYR A 123 0.49 7.42 -7.92
CA TYR A 123 -0.67 6.66 -8.39
C TYR A 123 -0.29 5.66 -9.49
N TYR A 124 -1.17 4.72 -9.71
CA TYR A 124 -1.11 3.80 -10.84
C TYR A 124 -2.51 3.67 -11.47
N VAL A 125 -2.59 3.69 -12.80
CA VAL A 125 -3.86 3.69 -13.53
C VAL A 125 -3.90 2.53 -14.51
N THR A 126 -5.02 1.81 -14.50
CA THR A 126 -5.37 0.79 -15.49
C THR A 126 -6.64 1.20 -16.25
N ASP A 127 -7.06 0.44 -17.24
CA ASP A 127 -8.33 0.68 -17.92
C ASP A 127 -9.54 0.52 -16.97
N ARG A 128 -9.43 -0.32 -15.93
CA ARG A 128 -10.54 -0.68 -15.03
C ARG A 128 -10.55 0.11 -13.73
N PHE A 129 -9.40 0.43 -13.17
CA PHE A 129 -9.29 1.07 -11.86
C PHE A 129 -8.06 1.95 -11.76
N SER A 130 -8.04 2.79 -10.74
CA SER A 130 -6.87 3.53 -10.29
C SER A 130 -6.43 3.05 -8.91
N CYS A 131 -5.16 3.26 -8.59
CA CYS A 131 -4.57 3.00 -7.29
C CYS A 131 -3.91 4.27 -6.77
N VAL A 132 -4.21 4.66 -5.53
CA VAL A 132 -3.54 5.74 -4.81
C VAL A 132 -3.33 5.31 -3.37
N HIS A 133 -2.47 6.00 -2.63
CA HIS A 133 -2.29 5.65 -1.22
C HIS A 133 -3.53 6.00 -0.39
N ALA A 134 -4.05 7.24 -0.48
CA ALA A 134 -5.06 7.74 0.45
C ALA A 134 -6.45 7.99 -0.18
N SER A 135 -6.63 9.04 -0.97
CA SER A 135 -7.93 9.34 -1.58
C SER A 135 -7.82 10.08 -2.92
N LEU A 136 -8.96 10.21 -3.61
CA LEU A 136 -9.14 11.03 -4.80
C LEU A 136 -10.32 12.00 -4.62
N SER A 137 -10.18 13.22 -5.10
CA SER A 137 -11.27 14.17 -5.30
C SER A 137 -11.69 14.30 -6.77
N ASP A 138 -10.74 14.18 -7.71
CA ASP A 138 -11.02 14.08 -9.15
C ASP A 138 -10.76 12.62 -9.61
N PRO A 139 -11.61 12.04 -10.45
CA PRO A 139 -11.42 10.67 -10.97
C PRO A 139 -10.13 10.45 -11.76
N ASP A 140 -9.54 11.50 -12.32
CA ASP A 140 -8.20 11.47 -12.92
C ASP A 140 -7.16 11.75 -11.82
N PRO A 141 -6.36 10.75 -11.39
CA PRO A 141 -5.36 10.96 -10.35
C PRO A 141 -4.38 12.11 -10.63
N ALA A 142 -4.08 12.37 -11.91
CA ALA A 142 -3.16 13.43 -12.32
C ALA A 142 -3.68 14.85 -12.03
N ARG A 143 -4.97 15.01 -11.75
CA ARG A 143 -5.62 16.30 -11.44
C ARG A 143 -5.76 16.57 -9.95
N ASN A 144 -5.33 15.63 -9.12
CA ASN A 144 -5.38 15.79 -7.67
C ASN A 144 -4.07 16.38 -7.15
N GLU A 145 -4.16 17.17 -6.08
CA GLU A 145 -2.99 17.58 -5.33
C GLU A 145 -2.33 16.35 -4.67
N ILE A 146 -0.99 16.33 -4.61
CA ILE A 146 -0.24 15.22 -3.99
C ILE A 146 -0.72 14.97 -2.56
N GLU A 147 -1.00 16.04 -1.82
CA GLU A 147 -1.53 15.98 -0.45
C GLU A 147 -2.83 15.14 -0.38
N THR A 148 -3.73 15.29 -1.36
CA THR A 148 -4.96 14.48 -1.45
C THR A 148 -4.61 13.00 -1.68
N LEU A 149 -3.67 12.71 -2.58
CA LEU A 149 -3.31 11.35 -2.95
C LEU A 149 -2.67 10.56 -1.79
N ILE A 150 -1.97 11.24 -0.86
CA ILE A 150 -1.19 10.58 0.19
C ILE A 150 -1.68 10.85 1.62
N TRP A 151 -2.54 11.87 1.87
CA TRP A 151 -3.09 12.21 3.17
C TRP A 151 -4.60 12.31 3.23
N GLY A 152 -5.27 12.33 2.06
CA GLY A 152 -6.72 12.50 1.99
C GLY A 152 -7.47 11.42 2.77
N ARG A 153 -8.62 11.80 3.36
CA ARG A 153 -9.49 10.87 4.11
C ARG A 153 -10.94 10.95 3.63
N ASP A 154 -11.17 11.61 2.50
CA ASP A 154 -12.51 11.67 1.92
C ASP A 154 -12.85 10.31 1.31
N THR A 155 -14.02 9.80 1.69
CA THR A 155 -14.57 8.53 1.19
C THR A 155 -15.82 8.75 0.32
N HIS A 156 -16.27 10.00 0.17
CA HIS A 156 -17.38 10.35 -0.73
C HIS A 156 -16.86 10.41 -2.17
N TYR A 157 -16.89 9.28 -2.86
CA TYR A 157 -16.36 9.12 -4.19
C TYR A 157 -17.26 8.22 -5.05
N GLU A 158 -17.58 8.66 -6.28
CA GLU A 158 -18.45 7.96 -7.23
C GLU A 158 -17.79 7.79 -8.61
N GLY A 159 -16.54 8.22 -8.75
CA GLY A 159 -15.78 8.09 -10.00
C GLY A 159 -15.40 6.65 -10.33
N LYS A 160 -14.57 6.49 -11.36
CA LYS A 160 -13.97 5.21 -11.74
C LYS A 160 -13.34 4.56 -10.51
N LEU A 161 -13.50 3.24 -10.38
CA LEU A 161 -13.03 2.49 -9.22
C LEU A 161 -11.59 2.86 -8.81
N VAL A 162 -11.40 3.14 -7.52
CA VAL A 162 -10.08 3.41 -6.92
C VAL A 162 -9.81 2.47 -5.76
N MET A 163 -8.56 1.99 -5.66
CA MET A 163 -8.04 1.21 -4.55
C MET A 163 -7.21 2.11 -3.64
N THR A 164 -7.46 2.05 -2.32
CA THR A 164 -6.80 2.90 -1.33
C THR A 164 -6.34 2.12 -0.09
N GLY A 165 -5.36 2.69 0.62
CA GLY A 165 -4.88 2.30 1.94
C GLY A 165 -5.08 3.40 2.98
N HIS A 166 -4.01 3.78 3.72
CA HIS A 166 -3.84 4.93 4.59
C HIS A 166 -4.75 5.01 5.81
N THR A 167 -6.05 4.82 5.64
CA THR A 167 -7.01 4.91 6.75
C THR A 167 -7.35 3.52 7.24
N PRO A 168 -6.90 3.12 8.45
CA PRO A 168 -7.10 1.76 8.93
C PRO A 168 -8.55 1.52 9.35
N TYR A 169 -9.17 0.56 8.69
CA TYR A 169 -10.48 0.00 9.05
C TYR A 169 -10.29 -1.36 9.74
N ARG A 170 -11.33 -1.88 10.37
CA ARG A 170 -11.25 -3.23 10.95
C ARG A 170 -11.37 -4.34 9.92
N VAL A 171 -11.99 -4.05 8.80
CA VAL A 171 -12.27 -4.94 7.67
C VAL A 171 -12.20 -4.14 6.38
N PRO A 172 -11.94 -4.74 5.22
CA PRO A 172 -11.96 -4.04 3.95
C PRO A 172 -13.36 -3.49 3.65
N ILE A 173 -13.43 -2.26 3.13
CA ILE A 173 -14.68 -1.54 2.92
C ILE A 173 -14.77 -1.04 1.48
N TYR A 174 -15.93 -1.16 0.88
CA TYR A 174 -16.31 -0.50 -0.36
C TYR A 174 -17.18 0.72 -0.06
N PHE A 175 -16.84 1.86 -0.67
CA PHE A 175 -17.55 3.13 -0.60
C PHE A 175 -18.06 3.52 -1.98
N HIS A 176 -19.28 4.09 -2.04
CA HIS A 176 -19.85 4.69 -3.24
C HIS A 176 -20.79 5.83 -2.83
N GLY A 177 -20.37 7.07 -3.05
CA GLY A 177 -21.06 8.24 -2.52
C GLY A 177 -21.22 8.18 -1.01
N ASP A 178 -22.45 8.33 -0.53
CA ASP A 178 -22.79 8.24 0.90
C ASP A 178 -22.98 6.79 1.40
N HIS A 179 -22.86 5.80 0.52
CA HIS A 179 -23.05 4.39 0.87
C HIS A 179 -21.72 3.70 1.11
N TYR A 180 -21.69 2.79 2.07
CA TYR A 180 -20.56 1.91 2.29
C TYR A 180 -21.00 0.51 2.71
N GLY A 181 -20.16 -0.48 2.41
CA GLY A 181 -20.39 -1.86 2.78
C GLY A 181 -19.09 -2.61 3.05
N ARG A 182 -19.17 -3.62 3.92
CA ARG A 182 -18.03 -4.51 4.17
C ARG A 182 -17.86 -5.45 2.98
N ILE A 183 -16.63 -5.65 2.55
CA ILE A 183 -16.31 -6.66 1.55
C ILE A 183 -16.17 -8.01 2.26
N GLN A 184 -16.84 -9.02 1.74
CA GLN A 184 -16.70 -10.39 2.24
C GLN A 184 -15.36 -10.97 1.79
N GLU A 185 -14.54 -11.40 2.75
CA GLU A 185 -13.23 -12.01 2.47
C GLU A 185 -13.39 -13.45 1.95
N ASP A 186 -12.38 -13.90 1.19
CA ASP A 186 -12.25 -15.25 0.63
C ASP A 186 -13.41 -15.67 -0.31
N VAL A 187 -14.09 -14.69 -0.93
CA VAL A 187 -15.18 -14.90 -1.89
C VAL A 187 -14.90 -14.14 -3.19
N TRP A 188 -14.97 -14.84 -4.30
CA TRP A 188 -14.88 -14.22 -5.62
C TRP A 188 -16.18 -13.48 -5.97
N THR A 189 -16.07 -12.24 -6.39
CA THR A 189 -17.20 -11.41 -6.82
C THR A 189 -16.80 -10.52 -7.99
N VAL A 190 -17.76 -9.90 -8.65
CA VAL A 190 -17.53 -9.01 -9.79
C VAL A 190 -16.93 -7.68 -9.28
N LEU A 191 -15.87 -7.22 -9.95
CA LEU A 191 -15.24 -5.93 -9.66
C LEU A 191 -16.22 -4.79 -9.97
N PRO A 192 -16.50 -3.88 -9.03
CA PRO A 192 -17.32 -2.70 -9.32
C PRO A 192 -16.63 -1.78 -10.33
N GLU A 193 -17.42 -1.04 -11.11
CA GLU A 193 -16.88 -0.10 -12.10
C GLU A 193 -16.52 1.26 -11.49
N THR A 194 -17.18 1.63 -10.39
CA THR A 194 -17.06 2.93 -9.73
C THR A 194 -16.90 2.77 -8.23
N GLY A 195 -16.55 3.86 -7.53
CA GLY A 195 -16.41 3.90 -6.09
C GLY A 195 -14.98 3.65 -5.60
N MET A 196 -14.83 3.39 -4.30
CA MET A 196 -13.54 3.24 -3.62
C MET A 196 -13.51 1.94 -2.83
N ILE A 197 -12.41 1.20 -2.93
CA ILE A 197 -12.12 0.05 -2.05
C ILE A 197 -10.96 0.41 -1.15
N ALA A 198 -11.22 0.46 0.16
CA ALA A 198 -10.22 0.68 1.21
C ALA A 198 -9.73 -0.67 1.74
N LEU A 199 -8.41 -0.91 1.65
CA LEU A 199 -7.76 -2.18 1.97
C LEU A 199 -6.92 -2.15 3.24
N ASP A 200 -6.54 -0.96 3.76
CA ASP A 200 -5.80 -0.89 5.03
C ASP A 200 -6.69 -1.40 6.17
N THR A 201 -6.21 -2.45 6.83
CA THR A 201 -6.90 -3.06 7.97
C THR A 201 -6.07 -3.03 9.24
N GLY A 202 -5.03 -2.20 9.29
CA GLY A 202 -4.29 -1.88 10.50
C GLY A 202 -3.40 -3.04 10.99
N CYS A 203 -2.63 -3.66 10.10
CA CYS A 203 -1.73 -4.75 10.46
C CYS A 203 -0.79 -4.36 11.61
N VAL A 204 -0.09 -3.24 11.47
CA VAL A 204 0.87 -2.75 12.47
C VAL A 204 0.22 -2.43 13.83
N TYR A 205 -1.08 -2.26 13.88
CA TYR A 205 -1.87 -2.06 15.11
C TYR A 205 -2.44 -3.36 15.69
N GLY A 206 -1.97 -4.52 15.22
CA GLY A 206 -2.37 -5.84 15.73
C GLY A 206 -3.73 -6.32 15.24
N ASN A 207 -4.19 -5.85 14.06
CA ASN A 207 -5.41 -6.37 13.44
C ASN A 207 -5.06 -7.42 12.37
N ARG A 208 -5.00 -7.06 11.09
CA ARG A 208 -4.67 -7.96 9.98
C ARG A 208 -4.02 -7.22 8.83
N LEU A 209 -3.29 -7.93 7.98
CA LEU A 209 -2.86 -7.44 6.69
C LEU A 209 -3.82 -7.97 5.62
N THR A 210 -4.37 -7.06 4.81
CA THR A 210 -5.36 -7.39 3.78
C THR A 210 -4.79 -7.15 2.40
N GLY A 211 -5.09 -8.05 1.47
CA GLY A 211 -4.75 -7.92 0.05
C GLY A 211 -5.93 -8.27 -0.84
N MET A 212 -5.81 -7.90 -2.10
CA MET A 212 -6.84 -8.08 -3.12
C MET A 212 -6.23 -8.73 -4.35
N ILE A 213 -6.93 -9.70 -4.92
CA ILE A 213 -6.59 -10.36 -6.18
C ILE A 213 -7.65 -9.98 -7.21
N ILE A 214 -7.24 -9.48 -8.37
CA ILE A 214 -8.11 -9.17 -9.51
C ILE A 214 -7.71 -10.05 -10.68
N ARG A 215 -8.68 -10.71 -11.33
CA ARG A 215 -8.50 -11.54 -12.51
C ARG A 215 -8.83 -10.77 -13.80
N GLU A 216 -8.34 -11.29 -14.92
CA GLU A 216 -8.66 -10.77 -16.25
C GLU A 216 -10.16 -10.81 -16.57
N ASP A 217 -10.89 -11.80 -16.06
CA ASP A 217 -12.35 -11.94 -16.24
C ASP A 217 -13.18 -10.86 -15.53
N GLY A 218 -12.53 -9.99 -14.76
CA GLY A 218 -13.19 -8.92 -14.00
C GLY A 218 -13.72 -9.36 -12.66
N THR A 219 -13.35 -10.53 -12.17
CA THR A 219 -13.64 -10.93 -10.78
C THR A 219 -12.51 -10.51 -9.84
N PHE A 220 -12.85 -10.30 -8.58
CA PHE A 220 -11.87 -10.04 -7.52
C PHE A 220 -12.20 -10.82 -6.25
N MET A 221 -11.18 -10.99 -5.43
CA MET A 221 -11.29 -11.55 -4.08
C MET A 221 -10.40 -10.75 -3.15
N VAL A 222 -10.91 -10.43 -1.96
CA VAL A 222 -10.12 -9.87 -0.86
C VAL A 222 -9.82 -10.99 0.14
N THR A 223 -8.61 -11.00 0.64
CA THR A 223 -8.16 -11.97 1.66
C THR A 223 -7.23 -11.32 2.65
N SER A 224 -7.09 -11.90 3.85
CA SER A 224 -6.20 -11.33 4.87
C SER A 224 -5.49 -12.40 5.68
N VAL A 225 -4.42 -11.99 6.36
CA VAL A 225 -3.72 -12.76 7.38
C VAL A 225 -3.73 -12.00 8.71
N PRO A 226 -3.81 -12.69 9.85
CA PRO A 226 -3.78 -12.01 11.15
C PRO A 226 -2.42 -11.37 11.38
N SER A 227 -2.39 -10.24 12.09
CA SER A 227 -1.15 -9.62 12.53
C SER A 227 -0.50 -10.42 13.66
N GLY A 228 0.81 -10.64 13.57
CA GLY A 228 1.65 -11.12 14.66
C GLY A 228 2.21 -10.02 15.56
N VAL A 229 1.92 -8.75 15.25
CA VAL A 229 2.39 -7.62 16.05
C VAL A 229 1.67 -7.60 17.40
N SER A 230 2.44 -7.75 18.47
CA SER A 230 1.90 -7.65 19.86
C SER A 230 1.45 -6.21 20.14
N LYS A 231 0.25 -6.08 20.75
CA LYS A 231 -0.28 -4.80 21.22
C LYS A 231 0.49 -4.26 22.40
#